data_47642561d6d239cd072a2854afbaba50
#
_entry.id   47642561d6d239cd072a2854afbaba50
#
_cell.length_a   1.000
_cell.length_b   1.000
_cell.length_c   1.000
_cell.angle_alpha   90.00
_cell.angle_beta   90.00
_cell.angle_gamma   90.00
#
_symmetry.space_group_name_H-M   'P 1'
#
loop_
_entity.id
_entity.type
_entity.pdbx_description
1 polymer ?
#
loop_
_entity_poly.entity_id
_entity_poly.type
_entity_poly.pdbx_seq_one_letter_code
_entity_poly.pdbx_strand_id
1 'polypeptide(L)'
;EMKVIADVGLLGMPNAGKSTFIRSVSAARPKVADYPFTTLHPNLGVVSVAPHRSFVIADIPGLIEGASDGVGLGIRFLKHLQRTKLLLHIIDVAPLDEHHAPVEDAHKILKELTNYDQSLFDKQRWLVLNKLDLLTEEEQEEHCQAIIDGLDWQGPVYRISAINKSGVDQLCYDIMDMMEQSATIITSDVDEAD
;
A
#
# COMPACT_ATOMS: atom_id res chain seq x y z
N GLU A 1 -5.33 25.20 -2.22
CA GLU A 1 -4.36 24.09 -2.39
C GLU A 1 -4.79 22.93 -1.49
N MET A 2 -5.30 21.87 -2.12
CA MET A 2 -5.56 20.63 -1.38
C MET A 2 -4.24 19.89 -1.22
N LYS A 3 -3.73 19.83 0.02
CA LYS A 3 -2.49 19.10 0.33
C LYS A 3 -2.66 17.60 0.03
N VAL A 4 -1.62 17.00 -0.54
CA VAL A 4 -1.52 15.55 -0.69
C VAL A 4 -1.51 14.94 0.70
N ILE A 5 -2.39 13.98 0.97
CA ILE A 5 -2.52 13.37 2.30
C ILE A 5 -1.37 12.39 2.54
N ALA A 6 -0.97 11.63 1.51
CA ALA A 6 0.11 10.66 1.58
C ALA A 6 0.75 10.47 0.19
N ASP A 7 2.01 10.07 0.20
CA ASP A 7 2.76 9.70 -1.01
C ASP A 7 2.45 8.26 -1.41
N VAL A 8 2.26 7.38 -0.43
CA VAL A 8 2.01 5.95 -0.60
C VAL A 8 0.71 5.55 0.10
N GLY A 9 -0.15 4.86 -0.62
CA GLY A 9 -1.37 4.25 -0.07
C GLY A 9 -1.20 2.75 0.15
N LEU A 10 -1.73 2.23 1.26
CA LEU A 10 -1.74 0.80 1.53
C LEU A 10 -3.08 0.18 1.16
N LEU A 11 -3.03 -0.91 0.42
CA LEU A 11 -4.16 -1.77 0.09
C LEU A 11 -3.95 -3.13 0.75
N GLY A 12 -5.01 -3.78 1.14
CA GLY A 12 -4.95 -5.13 1.69
C GLY A 12 -6.18 -5.45 2.50
N MET A 13 -6.44 -6.73 2.68
CA MET A 13 -7.54 -7.22 3.52
C MET A 13 -7.38 -6.76 4.97
N PRO A 14 -8.46 -6.69 5.76
CA PRO A 14 -8.35 -6.58 7.20
C PRO A 14 -7.39 -7.65 7.74
N ASN A 15 -6.54 -7.29 8.68
CA ASN A 15 -5.50 -8.16 9.27
C ASN A 15 -4.36 -8.62 8.33
N ALA A 16 -4.23 -8.08 7.12
CA ALA A 16 -3.06 -8.32 6.25
C ALA A 16 -1.74 -7.77 6.83
N GLY A 17 -1.83 -6.92 7.85
CA GLY A 17 -0.68 -6.34 8.54
C GLY A 17 -0.36 -4.90 8.16
N LYS A 18 -1.29 -4.17 7.54
CA LYS A 18 -1.11 -2.77 7.15
C LYS A 18 -0.74 -1.86 8.33
N SER A 19 -1.48 -1.93 9.42
CA SER A 19 -1.20 -1.13 10.63
C SER A 19 0.12 -1.52 11.30
N THR A 20 0.49 -2.80 11.27
CA THR A 20 1.77 -3.30 11.77
C THR A 20 2.91 -2.77 10.89
N PHE A 21 2.74 -2.78 9.57
CA PHE A 21 3.71 -2.23 8.63
C PHE A 21 3.94 -0.73 8.89
N ILE A 22 2.88 0.09 8.97
CA ILE A 22 3.03 1.52 9.27
C ILE A 22 3.81 1.73 10.57
N ARG A 23 3.49 0.99 11.64
CA ARG A 23 4.19 1.10 12.92
C ARG A 23 5.65 0.68 12.81
N SER A 24 5.95 -0.32 11.99
CA SER A 24 7.32 -0.85 11.84
C SER A 24 8.27 0.12 11.13
N VAL A 25 7.76 0.92 10.20
CA VAL A 25 8.55 1.81 9.33
C VAL A 25 8.46 3.29 9.70
N SER A 26 7.50 3.68 10.54
CA SER A 26 7.32 5.09 10.93
C SER A 26 8.42 5.56 11.86
N ALA A 27 8.99 6.73 11.56
CA ALA A 27 10.01 7.39 12.38
C ALA A 27 9.47 7.85 13.74
N ALA A 28 8.16 8.08 13.84
CA ALA A 28 7.44 8.43 15.05
C ALA A 28 6.16 7.60 15.13
N ARG A 29 5.49 7.63 16.30
CA ARG A 29 4.20 6.94 16.47
C ARG A 29 3.22 7.38 15.38
N PRO A 30 2.62 6.45 14.63
CA PRO A 30 1.62 6.79 13.62
C PRO A 30 0.46 7.59 14.21
N LYS A 31 -0.02 8.55 13.44
CA LYS A 31 -1.15 9.39 13.84
C LYS A 31 -2.40 8.94 13.12
N VAL A 32 -3.49 8.86 13.87
CA VAL A 32 -4.83 8.77 13.26
C VAL A 32 -5.19 10.18 12.80
N ALA A 33 -5.44 10.33 11.50
CA ALA A 33 -5.83 11.62 10.97
C ALA A 33 -7.34 11.80 11.08
N ASP A 34 -7.74 12.94 11.61
CA ASP A 34 -9.14 13.31 11.72
C ASP A 34 -9.50 14.28 10.57
N TYR A 35 -10.17 13.74 9.57
CA TYR A 35 -10.61 14.52 8.42
C TYR A 35 -12.10 14.81 8.57
N PRO A 36 -12.51 16.08 8.68
CA PRO A 36 -13.90 16.47 8.95
C PRO A 36 -14.89 16.07 7.85
N PHE A 37 -14.40 15.62 6.70
CA PHE A 37 -15.22 15.20 5.56
C PHE A 37 -15.40 13.67 5.44
N THR A 38 -14.87 12.89 6.38
CA THR A 38 -14.96 11.41 6.37
C THR A 38 -15.13 10.87 7.78
N THR A 39 -15.91 9.80 7.91
CA THR A 39 -15.97 8.98 9.13
C THR A 39 -14.83 7.97 9.22
N LEU A 40 -14.02 7.86 8.16
CA LEU A 40 -12.84 7.02 8.12
C LEU A 40 -11.67 7.80 8.72
N HIS A 41 -10.93 7.14 9.60
CA HIS A 41 -9.76 7.69 10.27
C HIS A 41 -8.50 6.97 9.77
N PRO A 42 -7.89 7.42 8.64
CA PRO A 42 -6.69 6.78 8.13
C PRO A 42 -5.53 6.90 9.12
N ASN A 43 -4.78 5.81 9.26
CA ASN A 43 -3.51 5.84 9.98
C ASN A 43 -2.43 6.37 9.04
N LEU A 44 -1.74 7.43 9.49
CA LEU A 44 -0.63 8.03 8.76
C LEU A 44 0.69 7.74 9.46
N GLY A 45 1.70 7.41 8.68
CA GLY A 45 3.07 7.26 9.13
C GLY A 45 4.03 8.08 8.29
N VAL A 46 5.04 8.66 8.93
CA VAL A 46 6.17 9.31 8.25
C VAL A 46 7.33 8.34 8.26
N VAL A 47 7.78 7.93 7.08
CA VAL A 47 8.93 7.06 6.88
C VAL A 47 10.14 7.91 6.56
N SER A 48 11.21 7.78 7.34
CA SER A 48 12.47 8.47 7.11
C SER A 48 13.56 7.43 6.84
N VAL A 49 14.09 7.42 5.63
CA VAL A 49 15.16 6.49 5.22
C VAL A 49 16.54 7.08 5.41
N ALA A 50 16.64 8.41 5.38
CA ALA A 50 17.88 9.16 5.61
C ALA A 50 17.53 10.63 5.96
N PRO A 51 18.49 11.47 6.40
CA PRO A 51 18.28 12.90 6.56
C PRO A 51 17.71 13.52 5.28
N HIS A 52 16.61 14.27 5.42
CA HIS A 52 15.89 14.92 4.31
C HIS A 52 15.30 13.97 3.24
N ARG A 53 15.29 12.66 3.49
CA ARG A 53 14.69 11.65 2.62
C ARG A 53 13.57 10.95 3.37
N SER A 54 12.35 11.46 3.21
CA SER A 54 11.17 10.93 3.89
C SER A 54 9.94 11.01 3.00
N PHE A 55 8.97 10.13 3.28
CA PHE A 55 7.67 10.11 2.62
C PHE A 55 6.57 9.75 3.61
N VAL A 56 5.33 10.04 3.24
CA VAL A 56 4.14 9.73 4.06
C VAL A 56 3.41 8.52 3.49
N ILE A 57 3.10 7.59 4.37
CA ILE A 57 2.24 6.44 4.06
C ILE A 57 0.90 6.56 4.76
N ALA A 58 -0.16 6.09 4.12
CA ALA A 58 -1.50 6.03 4.68
C ALA A 58 -2.09 4.63 4.55
N ASP A 59 -2.59 4.10 5.67
CA ASP A 59 -3.51 2.96 5.65
C ASP A 59 -4.92 3.48 5.37
N ILE A 60 -5.59 2.81 4.46
CA ILE A 60 -6.92 3.16 4.01
C ILE A 60 -7.90 2.14 4.56
N PRO A 61 -8.48 2.39 5.75
CA PRO A 61 -9.50 1.52 6.29
C PRO A 61 -10.77 1.61 5.45
N GLY A 62 -11.49 0.49 5.31
CA GLY A 62 -12.83 0.47 4.76
C GLY A 62 -12.95 0.47 3.25
N LEU A 63 -11.87 0.24 2.49
CA LEU A 63 -11.96 0.02 1.05
C LEU A 63 -12.78 -1.25 0.74
N ILE A 64 -12.81 -2.22 1.68
CA ILE A 64 -13.44 -3.52 1.52
C ILE A 64 -14.74 -3.66 2.35
N GLU A 65 -14.88 -2.91 3.45
CA GLU A 65 -16.00 -3.02 4.37
C GLU A 65 -17.11 -2.00 4.11
N GLY A 66 -17.69 -1.96 2.91
CA GLY A 66 -18.90 -1.15 2.69
C GLY A 66 -18.86 -0.15 1.53
N ALA A 67 -17.93 -0.29 0.60
CA ALA A 67 -17.95 0.49 -0.64
C ALA A 67 -19.23 0.18 -1.47
N SER A 68 -19.83 -1.00 -1.27
CA SER A 68 -21.08 -1.43 -1.91
C SER A 68 -22.33 -0.79 -1.30
N ASP A 69 -22.28 -0.23 -0.09
CA ASP A 69 -23.46 0.28 0.61
C ASP A 69 -23.77 1.76 0.36
N GLY A 70 -23.23 2.35 -0.69
CA GLY A 70 -23.74 3.62 -1.24
C GLY A 70 -23.58 4.86 -0.37
N VAL A 71 -22.82 4.82 0.72
CA VAL A 71 -22.59 5.99 1.57
C VAL A 71 -21.44 6.80 1.01
N GLY A 72 -21.73 7.95 0.41
CA GLY A 72 -20.84 8.84 -0.34
C GLY A 72 -19.57 9.37 0.36
N LEU A 73 -19.16 8.74 1.45
CA LEU A 73 -17.98 9.07 2.26
C LEU A 73 -16.68 8.47 1.72
N GLY A 74 -16.75 7.30 1.07
CA GLY A 74 -15.61 6.69 0.39
C GLY A 74 -15.09 7.52 -0.77
N ILE A 75 -15.99 8.20 -1.50
CA ILE A 75 -15.67 8.94 -2.73
C ILE A 75 -14.66 10.07 -2.51
N ARG A 76 -14.78 10.83 -1.44
CA ARG A 76 -13.85 11.94 -1.17
C ARG A 76 -12.48 11.44 -0.75
N PHE A 77 -12.42 10.37 0.01
CA PHE A 77 -11.17 9.78 0.46
C PHE A 77 -10.42 9.11 -0.71
N LEU A 78 -11.13 8.43 -1.59
CA LEU A 78 -10.55 7.80 -2.78
C LEU A 78 -10.01 8.84 -3.79
N LYS A 79 -10.56 10.06 -3.83
CA LYS A 79 -9.93 11.18 -4.54
C LYS A 79 -8.56 11.55 -3.98
N HIS A 80 -8.32 11.32 -2.70
CA HIS A 80 -7.00 11.50 -2.10
C HIS A 80 -6.02 10.38 -2.46
N LEU A 81 -6.53 9.15 -2.66
CA LEU A 81 -5.73 8.04 -3.17
C LEU A 81 -5.27 8.26 -4.60
N GLN A 82 -6.08 8.91 -5.43
CA GLN A 82 -5.68 9.29 -6.79
C GLN A 82 -4.41 10.15 -6.80
N ARG A 83 -4.10 10.82 -5.69
CA ARG A 83 -2.94 11.70 -5.55
C ARG A 83 -1.72 11.02 -4.95
N THR A 84 -1.84 9.80 -4.44
CA THR A 84 -0.67 9.02 -4.03
C THR A 84 0.17 8.68 -5.25
N LYS A 85 1.47 8.57 -5.08
CA LYS A 85 2.40 8.22 -6.17
C LYS A 85 2.47 6.72 -6.39
N LEU A 86 2.23 5.94 -5.33
CA LEU A 86 2.36 4.50 -5.31
C LEU A 86 1.29 3.87 -4.42
N LEU A 87 0.81 2.70 -4.80
CA LEU A 87 0.00 1.82 -3.96
C LEU A 87 0.81 0.57 -3.59
N LEU A 88 0.86 0.22 -2.31
CA LEU A 88 1.39 -1.05 -1.84
C LEU A 88 0.23 -2.00 -1.57
N HIS A 89 0.17 -3.10 -2.31
CA HIS A 89 -0.79 -4.15 -2.08
C HIS A 89 -0.20 -5.18 -1.12
N ILE A 90 -0.60 -5.09 0.15
CA ILE A 90 -0.10 -5.96 1.22
C ILE A 90 -0.99 -7.19 1.31
N ILE A 91 -0.38 -8.36 1.16
CA ILE A 91 -1.03 -9.67 1.20
C ILE A 91 -0.46 -10.48 2.36
N ASP A 92 -1.35 -11.06 3.17
CA ASP A 92 -1.03 -12.07 4.15
C ASP A 92 -0.75 -13.40 3.43
N VAL A 93 0.50 -13.90 3.53
CA VAL A 93 0.89 -15.16 2.86
C VAL A 93 0.48 -16.42 3.63
N ALA A 94 0.08 -16.26 4.89
CA ALA A 94 -0.25 -17.34 5.79
C ALA A 94 -1.51 -17.02 6.63
N PRO A 95 -2.67 -16.77 5.99
CA PRO A 95 -3.89 -16.47 6.73
C PRO A 95 -4.28 -17.67 7.60
N LEU A 96 -4.62 -17.40 8.86
CA LEU A 96 -5.04 -18.42 9.83
C LEU A 96 -6.47 -18.92 9.60
N ASP A 97 -7.27 -18.14 8.89
CA ASP A 97 -8.65 -18.46 8.57
C ASP A 97 -8.71 -19.15 7.21
N GLU A 98 -9.20 -20.39 7.18
CA GLU A 98 -9.36 -21.19 5.95
C GLU A 98 -10.33 -20.57 4.93
N HIS A 99 -11.13 -19.59 5.35
CA HIS A 99 -12.01 -18.83 4.45
C HIS A 99 -11.28 -17.73 3.67
N HIS A 100 -10.01 -17.46 4.01
CA HIS A 100 -9.16 -16.48 3.32
C HIS A 100 -8.18 -17.18 2.38
N ALA A 101 -8.33 -16.94 1.09
CA ALA A 101 -7.39 -17.36 0.06
C ALA A 101 -6.65 -16.11 -0.47
N PRO A 102 -5.33 -16.00 -0.29
CA PRO A 102 -4.57 -14.77 -0.61
C PRO A 102 -4.80 -14.24 -2.03
N VAL A 103 -4.86 -15.11 -3.03
CA VAL A 103 -5.09 -14.73 -4.43
C VAL A 103 -6.52 -14.22 -4.65
N GLU A 104 -7.52 -14.93 -4.11
CA GLU A 104 -8.92 -14.53 -4.24
C GLU A 104 -9.18 -13.20 -3.53
N ASP A 105 -8.62 -13.03 -2.34
CA ASP A 105 -8.75 -11.81 -1.56
C ASP A 105 -8.07 -10.62 -2.26
N ALA A 106 -6.92 -10.84 -2.88
CA ALA A 106 -6.28 -9.83 -3.70
C ALA A 106 -7.15 -9.43 -4.91
N HIS A 107 -7.76 -10.39 -5.59
CA HIS A 107 -8.68 -10.12 -6.71
C HIS A 107 -9.93 -9.35 -6.26
N LYS A 108 -10.48 -9.63 -5.06
CA LYS A 108 -11.60 -8.86 -4.50
C LYS A 108 -11.22 -7.38 -4.35
N ILE A 109 -10.06 -7.10 -3.78
CA ILE A 109 -9.54 -5.72 -3.62
C ILE A 109 -9.37 -5.03 -4.97
N LEU A 110 -8.77 -5.70 -5.95
CA LEU A 110 -8.55 -5.14 -7.27
C LEU A 110 -9.88 -4.86 -8.00
N LYS A 111 -10.85 -5.75 -7.84
CA LYS A 111 -12.21 -5.55 -8.38
C LYS A 111 -12.91 -4.35 -7.75
N GLU A 112 -12.77 -4.16 -6.45
CA GLU A 112 -13.33 -2.99 -5.77
C GLU A 112 -12.68 -1.69 -6.24
N LEU A 113 -11.34 -1.68 -6.41
CA LEU A 113 -10.65 -0.52 -7.00
C LEU A 113 -11.19 -0.18 -8.39
N THR A 114 -11.34 -1.19 -9.25
CA THR A 114 -11.85 -1.00 -10.61
C THR A 114 -13.29 -0.48 -10.61
N ASN A 115 -14.15 -1.06 -9.78
CA ASN A 115 -15.55 -0.63 -9.67
C ASN A 115 -15.65 0.80 -9.17
N TYR A 116 -14.69 1.23 -8.40
CA TYR A 116 -14.68 2.54 -7.79
C TYR A 116 -14.13 3.60 -8.75
N ASP A 117 -12.94 3.38 -9.31
CA ASP A 117 -12.28 4.29 -10.24
C ASP A 117 -11.16 3.56 -11.01
N GLN A 118 -11.29 3.49 -12.32
CA GLN A 118 -10.30 2.86 -13.18
C GLN A 118 -8.90 3.50 -13.03
N SER A 119 -8.84 4.81 -12.77
CA SER A 119 -7.56 5.51 -12.58
C SER A 119 -6.78 5.04 -11.35
N LEU A 120 -7.47 4.53 -10.33
CA LEU A 120 -6.83 3.89 -9.17
C LEU A 120 -6.31 2.49 -9.49
N PHE A 121 -7.04 1.76 -10.30
CA PHE A 121 -6.59 0.45 -10.77
C PHE A 121 -5.32 0.56 -11.63
N ASP A 122 -5.25 1.57 -12.49
CA ASP A 122 -4.13 1.81 -13.41
C ASP A 122 -2.91 2.43 -12.71
N LYS A 123 -3.05 2.85 -11.45
CA LYS A 123 -1.97 3.42 -10.66
C LYS A 123 -0.85 2.40 -10.42
N GLN A 124 0.38 2.89 -10.40
CA GLN A 124 1.54 2.07 -10.06
C GLN A 124 1.32 1.34 -8.72
N ARG A 125 1.48 0.03 -8.75
CA ARG A 125 1.36 -0.83 -7.57
C ARG A 125 2.59 -1.71 -7.42
N TRP A 126 2.95 -1.95 -6.16
CA TRP A 126 3.93 -2.97 -5.79
C TRP A 126 3.26 -4.01 -4.91
N LEU A 127 3.63 -5.26 -5.12
CA LEU A 127 3.13 -6.37 -4.33
C LEU A 127 3.99 -6.57 -3.10
N VAL A 128 3.38 -6.62 -1.92
CA VAL A 128 4.07 -6.81 -0.66
C VAL A 128 3.52 -8.05 0.03
N LEU A 129 4.30 -9.12 0.04
CA LEU A 129 3.98 -10.40 0.65
C LEU A 129 4.45 -10.37 2.11
N ASN A 130 3.49 -10.31 3.02
CA ASN A 130 3.73 -10.09 4.45
C ASN A 130 3.45 -11.33 5.30
N LYS A 131 4.01 -11.35 6.50
CA LYS A 131 3.92 -12.41 7.51
C LYS A 131 4.73 -13.66 7.17
N LEU A 132 5.86 -13.49 6.49
CA LEU A 132 6.77 -14.59 6.21
C LEU A 132 7.29 -15.30 7.47
N ASP A 133 7.30 -14.61 8.60
CA ASP A 133 7.68 -15.16 9.92
C ASP A 133 6.80 -16.33 10.38
N LEU A 134 5.63 -16.51 9.79
CA LEU A 134 4.73 -17.62 10.10
C LEU A 134 5.03 -18.90 9.31
N LEU A 135 5.94 -18.85 8.35
CA LEU A 135 6.27 -19.93 7.42
C LEU A 135 7.74 -20.33 7.51
N THR A 136 8.02 -21.61 7.27
CA THR A 136 9.39 -22.07 7.01
C THR A 136 9.93 -21.51 5.68
N GLU A 137 11.24 -21.57 5.47
CA GLU A 137 11.85 -21.06 4.23
C GLU A 137 11.30 -21.74 2.96
N GLU A 138 11.03 -23.05 3.03
CA GLU A 138 10.44 -23.81 1.93
C GLU A 138 8.99 -23.34 1.64
N GLU A 139 8.19 -23.21 2.68
CA GLU A 139 6.81 -22.72 2.58
C GLU A 139 6.74 -21.27 2.09
N GLN A 140 7.70 -20.43 2.50
CA GLN A 140 7.78 -19.04 2.01
C GLN A 140 7.91 -18.98 0.49
N GLU A 141 8.81 -19.81 -0.08
CA GLU A 141 9.01 -19.81 -1.54
C GLU A 141 7.75 -20.33 -2.24
N GLU A 142 7.18 -21.44 -1.77
CA GLU A 142 5.97 -22.03 -2.37
C GLU A 142 4.78 -21.06 -2.31
N HIS A 143 4.47 -20.50 -1.14
CA HIS A 143 3.34 -19.59 -0.95
C HIS A 143 3.51 -18.29 -1.74
N CYS A 144 4.70 -17.70 -1.70
CA CYS A 144 4.97 -16.48 -2.45
C CYS A 144 4.84 -16.70 -3.96
N GLN A 145 5.40 -17.80 -4.48
CA GLN A 145 5.32 -18.08 -5.91
C GLN A 145 3.87 -18.38 -6.33
N ALA A 146 3.13 -19.13 -5.55
CA ALA A 146 1.72 -19.39 -5.82
C ALA A 146 0.87 -18.11 -5.90
N ILE A 147 1.15 -17.11 -5.05
CA ILE A 147 0.45 -15.83 -5.08
C ILE A 147 0.86 -15.02 -6.32
N ILE A 148 2.15 -14.95 -6.64
CA ILE A 148 2.66 -14.25 -7.81
C ILE A 148 2.04 -14.82 -9.09
N ASP A 149 2.05 -16.13 -9.23
CA ASP A 149 1.51 -16.84 -10.40
C ASP A 149 -0.02 -16.70 -10.48
N GLY A 150 -0.70 -16.84 -9.35
CA GLY A 150 -2.16 -16.71 -9.27
C GLY A 150 -2.68 -15.29 -9.60
N LEU A 151 -1.85 -14.26 -9.42
CA LEU A 151 -2.15 -12.88 -9.79
C LEU A 151 -1.63 -12.50 -11.18
N ASP A 152 -0.91 -13.38 -11.86
CA ASP A 152 -0.16 -13.07 -13.10
C ASP A 152 0.67 -11.77 -12.93
N TRP A 153 1.36 -11.67 -11.79
CA TRP A 153 2.00 -10.42 -11.38
C TRP A 153 3.34 -10.22 -12.08
N GLN A 154 3.48 -9.08 -12.76
CA GLN A 154 4.68 -8.73 -13.53
C GLN A 154 5.47 -7.54 -12.91
N GLY A 155 4.95 -6.93 -11.86
CA GLY A 155 5.56 -5.76 -11.22
C GLY A 155 6.53 -6.13 -10.09
N PRO A 156 7.04 -5.13 -9.36
CA PRO A 156 7.89 -5.35 -8.20
C PRO A 156 7.19 -6.17 -7.11
N VAL A 157 7.93 -7.08 -6.48
CA VAL A 157 7.48 -7.94 -5.37
C VAL A 157 8.45 -7.79 -4.21
N TYR A 158 7.90 -7.55 -3.02
CA TYR A 158 8.65 -7.50 -1.78
C TYR A 158 8.14 -8.56 -0.81
N ARG A 159 9.05 -9.29 -0.22
CA ARG A 159 8.79 -10.34 0.77
C ARG A 159 9.21 -9.82 2.12
N ILE A 160 8.27 -9.65 3.05
CA ILE A 160 8.54 -9.01 4.34
C ILE A 160 7.92 -9.77 5.52
N SER A 161 8.46 -9.48 6.69
CA SER A 161 7.77 -9.65 7.96
C SER A 161 7.71 -8.27 8.65
N ALA A 162 6.55 -7.64 8.64
CA ALA A 162 6.37 -6.33 9.25
C ALA A 162 6.60 -6.38 10.77
N ILE A 163 6.24 -7.47 11.43
CA ILE A 163 6.40 -7.63 12.88
C ILE A 163 7.88 -7.79 13.27
N ASN A 164 8.66 -8.52 12.48
CA ASN A 164 10.09 -8.74 12.70
C ASN A 164 10.97 -7.68 12.03
N LYS A 165 10.38 -6.75 11.28
CA LYS A 165 11.06 -5.74 10.47
C LYS A 165 12.01 -6.32 9.42
N SER A 166 11.76 -7.54 8.97
CA SER A 166 12.54 -8.17 7.92
C SER A 166 12.06 -7.71 6.55
N GLY A 167 12.99 -7.30 5.67
CA GLY A 167 12.70 -6.85 4.31
C GLY A 167 12.06 -5.45 4.19
N VAL A 168 11.67 -4.82 5.31
CA VAL A 168 10.96 -3.53 5.28
C VAL A 168 11.89 -2.36 4.93
N ASP A 169 13.14 -2.40 5.35
CA ASP A 169 14.10 -1.32 5.08
C ASP A 169 14.38 -1.21 3.58
N GLN A 170 14.61 -2.34 2.90
CA GLN A 170 14.82 -2.35 1.45
C GLN A 170 13.61 -1.82 0.70
N LEU A 171 12.41 -2.23 1.09
CA LEU A 171 11.16 -1.70 0.52
C LEU A 171 11.08 -0.17 0.67
N CYS A 172 11.39 0.35 1.85
CA CYS A 172 11.34 1.80 2.10
C CYS A 172 12.39 2.58 1.29
N TYR A 173 13.61 2.05 1.14
CA TYR A 173 14.64 2.66 0.29
C TYR A 173 14.21 2.68 -1.17
N ASP A 174 13.70 1.58 -1.70
CA ASP A 174 13.27 1.48 -3.09
C ASP A 174 12.07 2.40 -3.39
N ILE A 175 11.15 2.57 -2.43
CA ILE A 175 10.06 3.55 -2.54
C ILE A 175 10.62 4.96 -2.65
N MET A 176 11.58 5.32 -1.78
CA MET A 176 12.17 6.66 -1.79
C MET A 176 12.91 6.93 -3.11
N ASP A 177 13.70 5.98 -3.58
CA ASP A 177 14.42 6.07 -4.84
C ASP A 177 13.46 6.24 -6.03
N MET A 178 12.37 5.50 -6.07
CA MET A 178 11.33 5.64 -7.09
C MET A 178 10.73 7.06 -7.08
N MET A 179 10.45 7.60 -5.90
CA MET A 179 9.90 8.95 -5.78
C MET A 179 10.85 10.04 -6.25
N GLU A 180 12.15 9.90 -5.94
CA GLU A 180 13.19 10.85 -6.36
C GLU A 180 13.40 10.82 -7.87
N GLN A 181 13.40 9.62 -8.49
CA GLN A 181 13.48 9.47 -9.94
C GLN A 181 12.28 10.12 -10.65
N SER A 182 11.08 9.91 -10.13
CA SER A 182 9.86 10.51 -10.69
C SER A 182 9.87 12.04 -10.61
N ALA A 183 10.44 12.61 -9.55
CA ALA A 183 10.57 14.05 -9.39
C ALA A 183 11.59 14.65 -10.38
N THR A 184 12.68 13.94 -10.68
CA THR A 184 13.72 14.37 -11.61
C THR A 184 13.22 14.43 -13.06
N ILE A 185 12.39 13.45 -13.46
CA ILE A 185 11.80 13.42 -14.82
C ILE A 185 10.89 14.63 -15.04
N ILE A 186 10.07 14.99 -14.05
CA ILE A 186 9.16 16.14 -14.17
C ILE A 186 9.92 17.47 -14.31
N THR A 187 11.08 17.61 -13.67
CA THR A 187 11.90 18.84 -13.78
C THR A 187 12.62 18.93 -15.11
N SER A 188 13.05 17.83 -15.72
CA SER A 188 13.70 17.82 -17.04
C SER A 188 12.73 18.18 -18.18
N ASP A 189 11.48 17.75 -18.10
CA ASP A 189 10.46 18.04 -19.11
C ASP A 189 9.99 19.52 -19.09
N VAL A 190 10.21 20.22 -17.99
CA VAL A 190 9.88 21.66 -17.88
C VAL A 190 11.00 22.54 -18.44
N ASP A 191 12.25 22.10 -18.33
CA ASP A 191 13.42 22.85 -18.83
C ASP A 191 13.62 22.72 -20.35
N GLU A 192 13.00 21.74 -21.03
CA GLU A 192 13.02 21.61 -22.49
C GLU A 192 11.87 22.34 -23.20
N ALA A 193 10.96 22.98 -22.47
CA ALA A 193 9.78 23.66 -23.02
C ALA A 193 9.91 25.21 -23.08
N ASP A 194 11.06 25.77 -22.72
CA ASP A 194 11.43 27.18 -22.87
C ASP A 194 12.49 27.30 -24.00
#